data_b58da504cdec0a10895c8eb7d7d45724
#
_entry.id   b58da504cdec0a10895c8eb7d7d45724
#
_cell.length_a   1.000
_cell.length_b   1.000
_cell.length_c   1.000
_cell.angle_alpha   90.00
_cell.angle_beta   90.00
_cell.angle_gamma   90.00
#
_symmetry.space_group_name_H-M   'P 1'
#
loop_
_entity.id
_entity.type
_entity.pdbx_description
1 polymer ?
#
loop_
_entity_poly.entity_id
_entity_poly.type
_entity_poly.pdbx_seq_one_letter_code
_entity_poly.pdbx_strand_id
1 'polypeptide(L)'
;MGIVLGGLLAIVVQQQLAMDWRWLVAMPLLPGAALVILVLRRPFPAIASVETGTSFRTMLSEPFRRPGFWIFFGIMLLTASAELAPAAWVDVALTQTVGMPGIVVLVYVAAVMFVMRHFAGSLAHRLSDMGLLLICTLPACAGLFLLSRADTPTSALMAATLWAIGVCFMWPTMLAAVARRYPQSGSWGIGLIGFAGAIAIYFVLPQLGRIYDEAKIASAGGAEAFAALAPGSARMQAVLRDAAEISFQTVAVIPAVLLGIFALLWLWERRVHAAGSARALKGKAGRCT
;
A
#
# COMPACT_ATOMS: atom_id res chain seq x y z
N MET A 1 12.68 1.37 6.91
CA MET A 1 13.72 2.28 7.46
C MET A 1 14.02 3.46 6.54
N GLY A 2 14.21 3.27 5.21
CA GLY A 2 14.52 4.38 4.28
C GLY A 2 13.52 5.55 4.31
N ILE A 3 12.23 5.29 4.31
CA ILE A 3 11.19 6.35 4.37
C ILE A 3 11.27 7.13 5.69
N VAL A 4 11.52 6.44 6.82
CA VAL A 4 11.68 7.09 8.14
C VAL A 4 12.89 8.00 8.14
N LEU A 5 14.05 7.50 7.71
CA LEU A 5 15.28 8.29 7.64
C LEU A 5 15.15 9.45 6.66
N GLY A 6 14.58 9.22 5.47
CA GLY A 6 14.36 10.26 4.46
C GLY A 6 13.41 11.36 4.98
N GLY A 7 12.33 10.98 5.64
CA GLY A 7 11.39 11.93 6.22
C GLY A 7 11.99 12.74 7.38
N LEU A 8 12.76 12.09 8.27
CA LEU A 8 13.48 12.80 9.33
C LEU A 8 14.53 13.77 8.77
N LEU A 9 15.28 13.35 7.75
CA LEU A 9 16.23 14.22 7.06
C LEU A 9 15.52 15.40 6.40
N ALA A 10 14.35 15.18 5.79
CA ALA A 10 13.56 16.25 5.20
C ALA A 10 13.13 17.29 6.26
N ILE A 11 12.66 16.85 7.41
CA ILE A 11 12.31 17.73 8.53
C ILE A 11 13.54 18.54 8.99
N VAL A 12 14.68 17.89 9.20
CA VAL A 12 15.91 18.55 9.65
C VAL A 12 16.38 19.57 8.61
N VAL A 13 16.47 19.19 7.35
CA VAL A 13 17.01 20.04 6.28
C VAL A 13 16.12 21.24 6.00
N GLN A 14 14.80 21.05 5.94
CA GLN A 14 13.89 22.13 5.59
C GLN A 14 13.46 22.98 6.79
N GLN A 15 13.17 22.34 7.93
CA GLN A 15 12.60 23.05 9.08
C GLN A 15 13.68 23.56 10.04
N GLN A 16 14.76 22.79 10.26
CA GLN A 16 15.81 23.17 11.22
C GLN A 16 16.93 23.98 10.57
N LEU A 17 17.37 23.56 9.37
CA LEU A 17 18.50 24.18 8.68
C LEU A 17 18.06 25.20 7.63
N ALA A 18 16.77 25.28 7.31
CA ALA A 18 16.18 26.15 6.28
C ALA A 18 16.93 26.08 4.93
N MET A 19 17.45 24.88 4.59
CA MET A 19 18.20 24.68 3.34
C MET A 19 17.25 24.50 2.15
N ASP A 20 17.75 24.78 0.95
CA ASP A 20 17.02 24.58 -0.31
C ASP A 20 16.66 23.10 -0.50
N TRP A 21 15.46 22.82 -1.06
CA TRP A 21 14.97 21.49 -1.37
C TRP A 21 15.93 20.65 -2.25
N ARG A 22 16.79 21.30 -3.03
CA ARG A 22 17.80 20.64 -3.87
C ARG A 22 18.74 19.77 -3.07
N TRP A 23 19.05 20.14 -1.84
CA TRP A 23 19.88 19.33 -0.94
C TRP A 23 19.19 18.04 -0.56
N LEU A 24 17.86 18.04 -0.38
CA LEU A 24 17.10 16.80 -0.13
C LEU A 24 17.19 15.84 -1.32
N VAL A 25 17.12 16.35 -2.54
CA VAL A 25 17.26 15.54 -3.76
C VAL A 25 18.69 15.03 -3.94
N ALA A 26 19.69 15.78 -3.50
CA ALA A 26 21.10 15.40 -3.59
C ALA A 26 21.52 14.36 -2.54
N MET A 27 20.91 14.34 -1.35
CA MET A 27 21.26 13.43 -0.27
C MET A 27 21.23 11.92 -0.63
N PRO A 28 20.25 11.40 -1.38
CA PRO A 28 20.24 10.01 -1.82
C PRO A 28 21.45 9.59 -2.69
N LEU A 29 22.17 10.56 -3.27
CA LEU A 29 23.39 10.25 -4.04
C LEU A 29 24.49 9.61 -3.18
N LEU A 30 24.59 9.96 -1.88
CA LEU A 30 25.58 9.40 -0.99
C LEU A 30 25.38 7.88 -0.75
N PRO A 31 24.22 7.42 -0.25
CA PRO A 31 23.99 5.99 -0.12
C PRO A 31 23.93 5.27 -1.49
N GLY A 32 23.50 5.96 -2.55
CA GLY A 32 23.54 5.45 -3.92
C GLY A 32 24.96 5.16 -4.40
N ALA A 33 25.88 6.10 -4.22
CA ALA A 33 27.28 5.91 -4.56
C ALA A 33 27.93 4.78 -3.73
N ALA A 34 27.64 4.72 -2.42
CA ALA A 34 28.11 3.64 -1.57
C ALA A 34 27.59 2.27 -2.04
N LEU A 35 26.31 2.18 -2.43
CA LEU A 35 25.72 0.97 -2.97
C LEU A 35 26.38 0.55 -4.28
N VAL A 36 26.62 1.47 -5.22
CA VAL A 36 27.35 1.19 -6.46
C VAL A 36 28.73 0.60 -6.19
N ILE A 37 29.51 1.20 -5.27
CA ILE A 37 30.85 0.71 -4.93
C ILE A 37 30.77 -0.71 -4.32
N LEU A 38 29.79 -0.97 -3.45
CA LEU A 38 29.60 -2.28 -2.84
C LEU A 38 29.22 -3.34 -3.88
N VAL A 39 28.32 -3.00 -4.80
CA VAL A 39 27.84 -3.90 -5.88
C VAL A 39 28.94 -4.23 -6.87
N LEU A 40 29.76 -3.25 -7.28
CA LEU A 40 30.86 -3.48 -8.23
C LEU A 40 31.94 -4.43 -7.68
N ARG A 41 32.02 -4.58 -6.36
CA ARG A 41 33.02 -5.45 -5.68
C ARG A 41 32.48 -6.83 -5.30
N ARG A 42 31.21 -7.14 -5.57
CA ARG A 42 30.60 -8.40 -5.17
C ARG A 42 30.06 -9.18 -6.38
N PRO A 43 30.33 -10.48 -6.49
CA PRO A 43 29.66 -11.30 -7.47
C PRO A 43 28.16 -11.39 -7.13
N PHE A 44 27.32 -11.22 -8.13
CA PHE A 44 25.89 -11.45 -7.98
C PHE A 44 25.62 -12.94 -7.86
N PRO A 45 24.72 -13.37 -6.94
CA PRO A 45 24.25 -14.76 -6.91
C PRO A 45 23.51 -15.07 -8.21
N ALA A 46 23.52 -16.35 -8.60
CA ALA A 46 22.76 -16.81 -9.76
C ALA A 46 21.27 -16.49 -9.56
N ILE A 47 20.62 -16.08 -10.65
CA ILE A 47 19.17 -15.81 -10.61
C ILE A 47 18.44 -17.15 -10.46
N ALA A 48 17.43 -17.23 -9.57
CA ALA A 48 16.68 -18.46 -9.31
C ALA A 48 16.10 -19.13 -10.58
N SER A 49 15.79 -18.36 -11.62
CA SER A 49 15.36 -18.88 -12.92
C SER A 49 16.45 -19.65 -13.66
N VAL A 50 17.71 -19.29 -13.45
CA VAL A 50 18.88 -20.01 -14.02
C VAL A 50 19.09 -21.31 -13.27
N GLU A 51 18.96 -21.29 -11.94
CA GLU A 51 19.07 -22.49 -11.10
C GLU A 51 17.96 -23.51 -11.38
N THR A 52 16.75 -23.04 -11.67
CA THR A 52 15.59 -23.90 -11.99
C THR A 52 15.53 -24.32 -13.47
N GLY A 53 16.46 -23.85 -14.32
CA GLY A 53 16.45 -24.15 -15.74
C GLY A 53 15.27 -23.53 -16.52
N THR A 54 14.57 -22.56 -15.95
CA THR A 54 13.43 -21.91 -16.60
C THR A 54 13.93 -21.00 -17.73
N SER A 55 13.48 -21.25 -18.97
CA SER A 55 13.90 -20.41 -20.09
C SER A 55 13.32 -18.99 -19.97
N PHE A 56 14.06 -17.99 -20.46
CA PHE A 56 13.62 -16.60 -20.47
C PHE A 56 12.27 -16.43 -21.20
N ARG A 57 12.06 -17.16 -22.29
CA ARG A 57 10.79 -17.17 -23.03
C ARG A 57 9.63 -17.70 -22.19
N THR A 58 9.85 -18.76 -21.43
CA THR A 58 8.83 -19.31 -20.49
C THR A 58 8.48 -18.29 -19.42
N MET A 59 9.50 -17.66 -18.82
CA MET A 59 9.31 -16.63 -17.80
C MET A 59 8.46 -15.46 -18.31
N LEU A 60 8.74 -14.94 -19.52
CA LEU A 60 7.98 -13.86 -20.12
C LEU A 60 6.54 -14.26 -20.47
N SER A 61 6.32 -15.49 -20.97
CA SER A 61 5.02 -15.94 -21.45
C SER A 61 4.08 -16.41 -20.35
N GLU A 62 4.59 -16.84 -19.21
CA GLU A 62 3.80 -17.43 -18.11
C GLU A 62 2.68 -16.52 -17.61
N PRO A 63 2.88 -15.21 -17.32
CA PRO A 63 1.81 -14.30 -16.90
C PRO A 63 0.65 -14.23 -17.92
N PHE A 64 0.97 -14.29 -19.21
CA PHE A 64 -0.04 -14.20 -20.28
C PHE A 64 -0.79 -15.50 -20.51
N ARG A 65 -0.21 -16.64 -20.13
CA ARG A 65 -0.84 -17.98 -20.24
C ARG A 65 -1.78 -18.28 -19.07
N ARG A 66 -1.68 -17.53 -17.98
CA ARG A 66 -2.41 -17.78 -16.74
C ARG A 66 -3.38 -16.65 -16.43
N PRO A 67 -4.66 -16.75 -16.77
CA PRO A 67 -5.62 -15.67 -16.52
C PRO A 67 -5.71 -15.30 -15.03
N GLY A 68 -5.50 -16.25 -14.12
CA GLY A 68 -5.42 -15.99 -12.69
C GLY A 68 -4.33 -14.99 -12.29
N PHE A 69 -3.25 -14.88 -13.05
CA PHE A 69 -2.20 -13.88 -12.81
C PHE A 69 -2.76 -12.45 -12.91
N TRP A 70 -3.59 -12.18 -13.92
CA TRP A 70 -4.19 -10.87 -14.13
C TRP A 70 -5.26 -10.53 -13.09
N ILE A 71 -5.91 -11.54 -12.50
CA ILE A 71 -6.77 -11.34 -11.32
C ILE A 71 -5.91 -10.82 -10.16
N PHE A 72 -4.77 -11.46 -9.87
CA PHE A 72 -3.85 -10.98 -8.84
C PHE A 72 -3.26 -9.61 -9.16
N PHE A 73 -3.00 -9.31 -10.43
CA PHE A 73 -2.58 -7.99 -10.88
C PHE A 73 -3.65 -6.92 -10.56
N GLY A 74 -4.93 -7.18 -10.88
CA GLY A 74 -6.04 -6.30 -10.55
C GLY A 74 -6.22 -6.11 -9.03
N ILE A 75 -6.08 -7.18 -8.25
CA ILE A 75 -6.11 -7.11 -6.78
C ILE A 75 -4.94 -6.27 -6.26
N MET A 76 -3.75 -6.41 -6.86
CA MET A 76 -2.59 -5.60 -6.48
C MET A 76 -2.78 -4.12 -6.79
N LEU A 77 -3.46 -3.76 -7.89
CA LEU A 77 -3.84 -2.36 -8.17
C LEU A 77 -4.65 -1.77 -7.02
N LEU A 78 -5.68 -2.49 -6.56
CA LEU A 78 -6.50 -2.04 -5.43
C LEU A 78 -5.70 -1.99 -4.12
N THR A 79 -4.85 -2.99 -3.87
CA THR A 79 -3.99 -3.07 -2.69
C THR A 79 -3.01 -1.89 -2.64
N ALA A 80 -2.35 -1.62 -3.77
CA ALA A 80 -1.45 -0.48 -3.90
C ALA A 80 -2.18 0.86 -3.73
N SER A 81 -3.40 0.98 -4.27
CA SER A 81 -4.22 2.17 -4.10
C SER A 81 -4.60 2.42 -2.64
N ALA A 82 -4.91 1.36 -1.87
CA ALA A 82 -5.25 1.47 -0.45
C ALA A 82 -4.07 1.91 0.44
N GLU A 83 -2.83 1.69 0.00
CA GLU A 83 -1.60 2.09 0.71
C GLU A 83 -1.08 3.43 0.20
N LEU A 84 -0.87 3.56 -1.12
CA LEU A 84 -0.11 4.66 -1.72
C LEU A 84 -0.94 5.94 -1.89
N ALA A 85 -2.24 5.83 -2.20
CA ALA A 85 -3.07 7.01 -2.41
C ALA A 85 -3.29 7.78 -1.10
N PRO A 86 -3.68 7.16 0.04
CA PRO A 86 -3.74 7.88 1.31
C PRO A 86 -2.38 8.42 1.74
N ALA A 87 -1.29 7.67 1.55
CA ALA A 87 0.06 8.11 1.92
C ALA A 87 0.46 9.41 1.20
N ALA A 88 0.12 9.54 -0.09
CA ALA A 88 0.42 10.74 -0.85
C ALA A 88 -0.53 11.93 -0.51
N TRP A 89 -1.70 11.65 0.07
CA TRP A 89 -2.74 12.65 0.34
C TRP A 89 -2.78 13.13 1.79
N VAL A 90 -2.22 12.33 2.72
CA VAL A 90 -2.22 12.59 4.17
C VAL A 90 -1.66 13.98 4.51
N ASP A 91 -0.60 14.42 3.83
CA ASP A 91 0.00 15.73 4.09
C ASP A 91 -0.97 16.88 3.83
N VAL A 92 -1.61 16.88 2.67
CA VAL A 92 -2.57 17.93 2.30
C VAL A 92 -3.79 17.91 3.22
N ALA A 93 -4.36 16.74 3.46
CA ALA A 93 -5.61 16.62 4.21
C ALA A 93 -5.42 16.92 5.71
N LEU A 94 -4.43 16.32 6.37
CA LEU A 94 -4.26 16.48 7.83
C LEU A 94 -3.71 17.85 8.22
N THR A 95 -2.92 18.49 7.36
CA THR A 95 -2.50 19.88 7.60
C THR A 95 -3.73 20.80 7.66
N GLN A 96 -4.73 20.56 6.81
CA GLN A 96 -5.95 21.37 6.77
C GLN A 96 -6.95 21.02 7.87
N THR A 97 -7.07 19.74 8.26
CA THR A 97 -8.10 19.28 9.20
C THR A 97 -7.66 19.36 10.65
N VAL A 98 -6.40 19.03 10.94
CA VAL A 98 -5.89 18.82 12.30
C VAL A 98 -4.81 19.83 12.67
N GLY A 99 -4.31 20.61 11.70
CA GLY A 99 -3.24 21.59 11.89
C GLY A 99 -1.87 20.94 12.20
N MET A 100 -1.70 19.66 11.92
CA MET A 100 -0.44 18.92 12.09
C MET A 100 0.25 18.72 10.75
N PRO A 101 1.57 19.03 10.63
CA PRO A 101 2.29 18.77 9.39
C PRO A 101 2.17 17.30 8.98
N GLY A 102 1.61 17.02 7.81
CA GLY A 102 1.34 15.67 7.35
C GLY A 102 2.61 14.82 7.19
N ILE A 103 3.78 15.45 6.95
CA ILE A 103 5.08 14.77 6.95
C ILE A 103 5.36 14.03 8.26
N VAL A 104 4.92 14.57 9.40
CA VAL A 104 5.06 13.93 10.72
C VAL A 104 4.26 12.64 10.75
N VAL A 105 3.04 12.65 10.21
CA VAL A 105 2.19 11.46 10.12
C VAL A 105 2.78 10.43 9.17
N LEU A 106 3.33 10.85 8.03
CA LEU A 106 4.00 9.95 7.09
C LEU A 106 5.20 9.25 7.72
N VAL A 107 6.06 9.98 8.44
CA VAL A 107 7.21 9.42 9.16
C VAL A 107 6.74 8.45 10.25
N TYR A 108 5.71 8.84 11.00
CA TYR A 108 5.11 8.01 12.04
C TYR A 108 4.55 6.70 11.47
N VAL A 109 3.73 6.77 10.43
CA VAL A 109 3.17 5.59 9.74
C VAL A 109 4.29 4.69 9.23
N ALA A 110 5.33 5.25 8.59
CA ALA A 110 6.46 4.48 8.11
C ALA A 110 7.24 3.80 9.26
N ALA A 111 7.34 4.43 10.42
CA ALA A 111 7.96 3.85 11.61
C ALA A 111 7.12 2.69 12.16
N VAL A 112 5.81 2.85 12.28
CA VAL A 112 4.88 1.77 12.68
C VAL A 112 4.99 0.59 11.71
N MET A 113 4.94 0.84 10.40
CA MET A 113 5.09 -0.20 9.39
C MET A 113 6.44 -0.91 9.48
N PHE A 114 7.53 -0.17 9.75
CA PHE A 114 8.86 -0.74 9.93
C PHE A 114 8.90 -1.70 11.11
N VAL A 115 8.36 -1.29 12.26
CA VAL A 115 8.30 -2.15 13.46
C VAL A 115 7.44 -3.39 13.21
N MET A 116 6.25 -3.20 12.64
CA MET A 116 5.32 -4.30 12.37
C MET A 116 5.91 -5.35 11.39
N ARG A 117 6.68 -4.93 10.41
CA ARG A 117 7.31 -5.83 9.43
C ARG A 117 8.31 -6.81 10.05
N HIS A 118 8.85 -6.55 11.24
CA HIS A 118 9.68 -7.52 11.97
C HIS A 118 8.88 -8.75 12.41
N PHE A 119 7.57 -8.62 12.59
CA PHE A 119 6.69 -9.72 12.97
C PHE A 119 6.10 -10.47 11.77
N ALA A 120 6.42 -10.06 10.53
CA ALA A 120 5.85 -10.62 9.30
C ALA A 120 6.09 -12.13 9.18
N GLY A 121 7.29 -12.62 9.50
CA GLY A 121 7.63 -14.04 9.45
C GLY A 121 6.73 -14.88 10.34
N SER A 122 6.55 -14.48 11.59
CA SER A 122 5.72 -15.20 12.56
C SER A 122 4.24 -15.24 12.14
N LEU A 123 3.73 -14.15 11.57
CA LEU A 123 2.37 -14.08 11.07
C LEU A 123 2.16 -14.94 9.82
N ALA A 124 3.10 -14.87 8.86
CA ALA A 124 3.02 -15.62 7.61
C ALA A 124 3.07 -17.14 7.83
N HIS A 125 3.77 -17.61 8.88
CA HIS A 125 3.79 -19.03 9.24
C HIS A 125 2.48 -19.53 9.87
N ARG A 126 1.72 -18.65 10.51
CA ARG A 126 0.45 -19.02 11.21
C ARG A 126 -0.78 -18.86 10.33
N LEU A 127 -0.72 -17.96 9.38
CA LEU A 127 -1.84 -17.60 8.52
C LEU A 127 -1.50 -17.93 7.07
N SER A 128 -2.49 -18.35 6.28
CA SER A 128 -2.34 -18.40 4.82
C SER A 128 -2.18 -16.98 4.26
N ASP A 129 -1.64 -16.84 3.05
CA ASP A 129 -1.50 -15.52 2.40
C ASP A 129 -2.83 -14.77 2.34
N MET A 130 -3.89 -15.47 1.93
CA MET A 130 -5.22 -14.87 1.85
C MET A 130 -5.80 -14.58 3.22
N GLY A 131 -5.51 -15.40 4.23
CA GLY A 131 -5.90 -15.15 5.62
C GLY A 131 -5.20 -13.93 6.21
N LEU A 132 -3.91 -13.76 5.94
CA LEU A 132 -3.15 -12.58 6.38
C LEU A 132 -3.67 -11.31 5.70
N LEU A 133 -3.88 -11.34 4.38
CA LEU A 133 -4.44 -10.21 3.63
C LEU A 133 -5.84 -9.83 4.15
N LEU A 134 -6.70 -10.81 4.41
CA LEU A 134 -8.03 -10.58 4.97
C LEU A 134 -7.99 -9.88 6.33
N ILE A 135 -7.16 -10.38 7.26
CA ILE A 135 -7.02 -9.80 8.61
C ILE A 135 -6.44 -8.39 8.52
N CYS A 136 -5.48 -8.15 7.63
CA CYS A 136 -4.86 -6.83 7.45
C CYS A 136 -5.82 -5.80 6.84
N THR A 137 -6.76 -6.24 6.00
CA THR A 137 -7.70 -5.34 5.34
C THR A 137 -8.69 -4.70 6.31
N LEU A 138 -9.03 -5.39 7.42
CA LEU A 138 -9.92 -4.86 8.45
C LEU A 138 -9.38 -3.58 9.10
N PRO A 139 -8.17 -3.58 9.71
CA PRO A 139 -7.61 -2.35 10.30
C PRO A 139 -7.27 -1.30 9.24
N ALA A 140 -6.95 -1.70 7.98
CA ALA A 140 -6.74 -0.73 6.91
C ALA A 140 -8.03 0.06 6.60
N CYS A 141 -9.16 -0.63 6.46
CA CYS A 141 -10.46 -0.02 6.23
C CYS A 141 -10.90 0.87 7.41
N ALA A 142 -10.86 0.32 8.63
CA ALA A 142 -11.22 1.05 9.85
C ALA A 142 -10.33 2.27 10.07
N GLY A 143 -9.02 2.13 9.85
CA GLY A 143 -8.06 3.22 10.00
C GLY A 143 -8.32 4.39 9.05
N LEU A 144 -8.57 4.12 7.76
CA LEU A 144 -8.91 5.17 6.79
C LEU A 144 -10.25 5.85 7.11
N PHE A 145 -11.25 5.07 7.51
CA PHE A 145 -12.53 5.62 7.91
C PHE A 145 -12.43 6.50 9.16
N LEU A 146 -11.65 6.09 10.16
CA LEU A 146 -11.40 6.90 11.35
C LEU A 146 -10.53 8.13 11.02
N LEU A 147 -9.59 8.01 10.08
CA LEU A 147 -8.76 9.12 9.64
C LEU A 147 -9.59 10.20 8.95
N SER A 148 -10.65 9.83 8.21
CA SER A 148 -11.56 10.79 7.60
C SER A 148 -12.32 11.65 8.63
N ARG A 149 -12.46 11.16 9.85
CA ARG A 149 -13.18 11.83 10.93
C ARG A 149 -12.27 12.41 12.03
N ALA A 150 -10.96 12.36 11.79
CA ALA A 150 -10.00 12.87 12.76
C ALA A 150 -10.06 14.40 12.86
N ASP A 151 -10.29 14.91 14.04
CA ASP A 151 -10.42 16.34 14.36
C ASP A 151 -9.32 16.84 15.32
N THR A 152 -8.54 15.91 15.87
CA THR A 152 -7.43 16.19 16.79
C THR A 152 -6.16 15.45 16.36
N PRO A 153 -4.95 15.95 16.71
CA PRO A 153 -3.71 15.23 16.46
C PRO A 153 -3.69 13.82 17.02
N THR A 154 -4.29 13.62 18.19
CA THR A 154 -4.34 12.30 18.83
C THR A 154 -5.23 11.33 18.07
N SER A 155 -6.45 11.76 17.67
CA SER A 155 -7.35 10.93 16.86
C SER A 155 -6.75 10.58 15.49
N ALA A 156 -6.05 11.54 14.87
CA ALA A 156 -5.34 11.31 13.62
C ALA A 156 -4.22 10.26 13.74
N LEU A 157 -3.39 10.34 14.80
CA LEU A 157 -2.32 9.38 15.05
C LEU A 157 -2.88 7.98 15.38
N MET A 158 -3.94 7.87 16.14
CA MET A 158 -4.59 6.59 16.44
C MET A 158 -5.16 5.94 15.16
N ALA A 159 -5.87 6.72 14.35
CA ALA A 159 -6.40 6.26 13.07
C ALA A 159 -5.27 5.87 12.09
N ALA A 160 -4.21 6.67 12.01
CA ALA A 160 -3.03 6.39 11.20
C ALA A 160 -2.30 5.12 11.66
N THR A 161 -2.24 4.85 12.98
CA THR A 161 -1.68 3.60 13.52
C THR A 161 -2.47 2.40 13.03
N LEU A 162 -3.79 2.47 13.11
CA LEU A 162 -4.66 1.38 12.69
C LEU A 162 -4.53 1.12 11.18
N TRP A 163 -4.51 2.19 10.38
CA TRP A 163 -4.25 2.08 8.94
C TRP A 163 -2.88 1.50 8.64
N ALA A 164 -1.81 1.98 9.30
CA ALA A 164 -0.45 1.49 9.12
C ALA A 164 -0.32 0.00 9.42
N ILE A 165 -0.93 -0.49 10.50
CA ILE A 165 -0.99 -1.93 10.85
C ILE A 165 -1.69 -2.71 9.74
N GLY A 166 -2.75 -2.16 9.18
CA GLY A 166 -3.50 -2.79 8.11
C GLY A 166 -2.70 -2.94 6.81
N VAL A 167 -2.06 -1.87 6.34
CA VAL A 167 -1.40 -1.89 5.02
C VAL A 167 0.01 -2.47 5.06
N CYS A 168 0.67 -2.55 6.22
CA CYS A 168 2.10 -2.90 6.32
C CYS A 168 2.48 -4.26 5.73
N PHE A 169 1.57 -5.23 5.74
CA PHE A 169 1.79 -6.58 5.21
C PHE A 169 1.16 -6.81 3.83
N MET A 170 0.28 -5.92 3.37
CA MET A 170 -0.50 -6.17 2.15
C MET A 170 0.38 -6.30 0.91
N TRP A 171 1.26 -5.34 0.67
CA TRP A 171 2.17 -5.36 -0.47
C TRP A 171 3.11 -6.57 -0.48
N PRO A 172 3.92 -6.82 0.58
CA PRO A 172 4.84 -7.95 0.57
C PRO A 172 4.12 -9.31 0.51
N THR A 173 2.95 -9.45 1.13
CA THR A 173 2.16 -10.68 1.06
C THR A 173 1.60 -10.93 -0.34
N MET A 174 1.15 -9.88 -1.04
CA MET A 174 0.71 -10.01 -2.43
C MET A 174 1.84 -10.47 -3.35
N LEU A 175 3.03 -9.88 -3.23
CA LEU A 175 4.21 -10.31 -4.01
C LEU A 175 4.57 -11.77 -3.71
N ALA A 176 4.60 -12.15 -2.42
CA ALA A 176 4.88 -13.52 -2.01
C ALA A 176 3.83 -14.51 -2.49
N ALA A 177 2.54 -14.13 -2.44
CA ALA A 177 1.45 -14.96 -2.93
C ALA A 177 1.56 -15.25 -4.43
N VAL A 178 1.92 -14.24 -5.22
CA VAL A 178 2.13 -14.41 -6.68
C VAL A 178 3.38 -15.22 -6.97
N ALA A 179 4.49 -14.97 -6.29
CA ALA A 179 5.73 -15.74 -6.46
C ALA A 179 5.51 -17.24 -6.20
N ARG A 180 4.70 -17.60 -5.19
CA ARG A 180 4.37 -19.00 -4.88
C ARG A 180 3.41 -19.64 -5.89
N ARG A 181 2.44 -18.88 -6.41
CA ARG A 181 1.44 -19.41 -7.36
C ARG A 181 1.94 -19.52 -8.80
N TYR A 182 2.87 -18.63 -9.16
CA TYR A 182 3.40 -18.51 -10.51
C TYR A 182 4.94 -18.55 -10.52
N PRO A 183 5.58 -19.61 -9.99
CA PRO A 183 7.03 -19.67 -9.83
C PRO A 183 7.78 -19.54 -11.17
N GLN A 184 7.19 -20.01 -12.26
CA GLN A 184 7.79 -19.93 -13.58
C GLN A 184 7.86 -18.51 -14.16
N SER A 185 7.06 -17.56 -13.61
CA SER A 185 7.13 -16.15 -13.99
C SER A 185 8.36 -15.43 -13.43
N GLY A 186 8.98 -16.00 -12.39
CA GLY A 186 10.22 -15.51 -11.80
C GLY A 186 10.20 -14.02 -11.44
N SER A 187 11.32 -13.35 -11.62
CA SER A 187 11.48 -11.92 -11.36
C SER A 187 10.59 -11.04 -12.27
N TRP A 188 10.29 -11.50 -13.49
CA TRP A 188 9.39 -10.80 -14.40
C TRP A 188 7.97 -10.68 -13.84
N GLY A 189 7.39 -11.80 -13.36
CA GLY A 189 6.06 -11.80 -12.76
C GLY A 189 5.99 -10.90 -11.52
N ILE A 190 7.01 -10.95 -10.65
CA ILE A 190 7.11 -10.07 -9.47
C ILE A 190 7.21 -8.60 -9.90
N GLY A 191 8.02 -8.30 -10.94
CA GLY A 191 8.14 -6.96 -11.49
C GLY A 191 6.83 -6.42 -12.07
N LEU A 192 6.09 -7.25 -12.82
CA LEU A 192 4.77 -6.88 -13.33
C LEU A 192 3.78 -6.57 -12.20
N ILE A 193 3.72 -7.41 -11.16
CA ILE A 193 2.85 -7.14 -10.00
C ILE A 193 3.28 -5.87 -9.27
N GLY A 194 4.59 -5.62 -9.12
CA GLY A 194 5.10 -4.35 -8.57
C GLY A 194 4.74 -3.13 -9.42
N PHE A 195 4.71 -3.28 -10.74
CA PHE A 195 4.31 -2.22 -11.68
C PHE A 195 2.84 -1.82 -11.52
N ALA A 196 1.97 -2.70 -11.00
CA ALA A 196 0.60 -2.35 -10.64
C ALA A 196 0.55 -1.14 -9.67
N GLY A 197 1.54 -1.00 -8.78
CA GLY A 197 1.64 0.17 -7.90
C GLY A 197 1.85 1.49 -8.63
N ALA A 198 2.71 1.51 -9.66
CA ALA A 198 2.91 2.70 -10.48
C ALA A 198 1.64 3.08 -11.26
N ILE A 199 0.93 2.08 -11.80
CA ILE A 199 -0.37 2.28 -12.46
C ILE A 199 -1.39 2.81 -11.46
N ALA A 200 -1.46 2.26 -10.25
CA ALA A 200 -2.37 2.71 -9.20
C ALA A 200 -2.18 4.20 -8.89
N ILE A 201 -0.93 4.64 -8.67
CA ILE A 201 -0.62 6.06 -8.41
C ILE A 201 -1.02 6.92 -9.60
N TYR A 202 -0.66 6.51 -10.82
CA TYR A 202 -0.92 7.28 -12.03
C TYR A 202 -2.42 7.54 -12.26
N PHE A 203 -3.27 6.56 -11.98
CA PHE A 203 -4.72 6.69 -12.19
C PHE A 203 -5.49 7.16 -10.95
N VAL A 204 -5.11 6.73 -9.76
CA VAL A 204 -5.90 6.99 -8.54
C VAL A 204 -5.64 8.38 -7.97
N LEU A 205 -4.40 8.87 -7.96
CA LEU A 205 -4.10 10.19 -7.39
C LEU A 205 -4.81 11.34 -8.12
N PRO A 206 -4.83 11.41 -9.47
CA PRO A 206 -5.59 12.44 -10.16
C PRO A 206 -7.10 12.38 -9.88
N GLN A 207 -7.66 11.17 -9.76
CA GLN A 207 -9.07 11.00 -9.40
C GLN A 207 -9.36 11.50 -7.98
N LEU A 208 -8.47 11.21 -7.04
CA LEU A 208 -8.60 11.68 -5.66
C LEU A 208 -8.49 13.22 -5.60
N GLY A 209 -7.57 13.82 -6.36
CA GLY A 209 -7.48 15.27 -6.52
C GLY A 209 -8.77 15.88 -7.06
N ARG A 210 -9.36 15.27 -8.09
CA ARG A 210 -10.63 15.71 -8.67
C ARG A 210 -11.77 15.63 -7.65
N ILE A 211 -11.88 14.52 -6.92
CA ILE A 211 -12.90 14.33 -5.87
C ILE A 211 -12.77 15.42 -4.80
N TYR A 212 -11.55 15.73 -4.38
CA TYR A 212 -11.29 16.78 -3.42
C TYR A 212 -11.68 18.16 -3.97
N ASP A 213 -11.37 18.47 -5.23
CA ASP A 213 -11.70 19.75 -5.85
C ASP A 213 -13.22 19.91 -6.04
N GLU A 214 -13.90 18.87 -6.50
CA GLU A 214 -15.35 18.84 -6.60
C GLU A 214 -16.03 19.00 -5.23
N ALA A 215 -15.52 18.33 -4.21
CA ALA A 215 -16.03 18.44 -2.84
C ALA A 215 -15.85 19.85 -2.27
N LYS A 216 -14.71 20.52 -2.50
CA LYS A 216 -14.51 21.93 -2.09
C LYS A 216 -15.58 22.85 -2.70
N ILE A 217 -15.81 22.70 -4.00
CA ILE A 217 -16.81 23.51 -4.74
C ILE A 217 -18.20 23.24 -4.20
N ALA A 218 -18.56 21.98 -4.00
CA ALA A 218 -19.86 21.59 -3.49
C ALA A 218 -20.10 22.10 -2.06
N SER A 219 -19.13 21.93 -1.14
CA SER A 219 -19.22 22.39 0.26
C SER A 219 -19.28 23.91 0.38
N ALA A 220 -18.69 24.64 -0.56
CA ALA A 220 -18.77 26.11 -0.60
C ALA A 220 -20.11 26.62 -1.11
N GLY A 221 -20.88 25.81 -1.84
CA GLY A 221 -22.11 26.20 -2.52
C GLY A 221 -21.92 26.67 -3.96
N GLY A 222 -20.79 26.28 -4.59
CA GLY A 222 -20.47 26.57 -5.98
C GLY A 222 -19.09 27.21 -6.17
N ALA A 223 -18.63 27.23 -7.42
CA ALA A 223 -17.29 27.73 -7.75
C ALA A 223 -17.11 29.22 -7.41
N GLU A 224 -18.12 30.05 -7.68
CA GLU A 224 -18.08 31.49 -7.37
C GLU A 224 -18.06 31.71 -5.85
N ALA A 225 -18.88 30.95 -5.09
CA ALA A 225 -18.89 31.00 -3.63
C ALA A 225 -17.57 30.57 -3.03
N PHE A 226 -16.93 29.54 -3.59
CA PHE A 226 -15.58 29.11 -3.18
C PHE A 226 -14.52 30.20 -3.43
N ALA A 227 -14.54 30.80 -4.64
CA ALA A 227 -13.61 31.87 -5.02
C ALA A 227 -13.74 33.14 -4.16
N ALA A 228 -14.94 33.40 -3.63
CA ALA A 228 -15.23 34.53 -2.76
C ALA A 228 -14.79 34.32 -1.30
N LEU A 229 -14.39 33.11 -0.90
CA LEU A 229 -13.94 32.83 0.46
C LEU A 229 -12.58 33.48 0.76
N ALA A 230 -12.51 34.24 1.86
CA ALA A 230 -11.24 34.81 2.29
C ALA A 230 -10.27 33.68 2.72
N PRO A 231 -9.00 33.70 2.24
CA PRO A 231 -7.97 32.76 2.64
C PRO A 231 -7.82 32.71 4.18
N GLY A 232 -7.80 31.49 4.76
CA GLY A 232 -7.66 31.30 6.20
C GLY A 232 -8.91 31.59 7.04
N SER A 233 -10.03 31.98 6.42
CA SER A 233 -11.30 32.17 7.13
C SER A 233 -11.82 30.83 7.72
N ALA A 234 -12.60 30.91 8.81
CA ALA A 234 -13.24 29.75 9.42
C ALA A 234 -14.12 28.97 8.40
N ARG A 235 -14.78 29.69 7.48
CA ARG A 235 -15.58 29.07 6.42
C ARG A 235 -14.72 28.33 5.42
N MET A 236 -13.59 28.92 4.99
CA MET A 236 -12.63 28.24 4.11
C MET A 236 -12.10 26.96 4.76
N GLN A 237 -11.69 27.03 6.04
CA GLN A 237 -11.20 25.86 6.78
C GLN A 237 -12.27 24.76 6.89
N ALA A 238 -13.54 25.11 7.13
CA ALA A 238 -14.64 24.16 7.15
C ALA A 238 -14.80 23.45 5.78
N VAL A 239 -14.81 24.19 4.69
CA VAL A 239 -14.89 23.66 3.32
C VAL A 239 -13.73 22.70 3.02
N LEU A 240 -12.51 23.07 3.39
CA LEU A 240 -11.33 22.23 3.17
C LEU A 240 -11.38 20.95 4.02
N ARG A 241 -11.91 21.03 5.23
CA ARG A 241 -12.13 19.87 6.11
C ARG A 241 -13.16 18.91 5.51
N ASP A 242 -14.31 19.42 5.09
CA ASP A 242 -15.36 18.61 4.46
C ASP A 242 -14.83 17.89 3.21
N ALA A 243 -14.06 18.59 2.38
CA ALA A 243 -13.45 18.01 1.18
C ALA A 243 -12.43 16.91 1.51
N ALA A 244 -11.64 17.10 2.57
CA ALA A 244 -10.69 16.09 3.04
C ALA A 244 -11.42 14.85 3.59
N GLU A 245 -12.49 15.04 4.37
CA GLU A 245 -13.32 13.95 4.88
C GLU A 245 -13.89 13.11 3.74
N ILE A 246 -14.54 13.73 2.75
CA ILE A 246 -15.10 13.05 1.57
C ILE A 246 -14.02 12.28 0.81
N SER A 247 -12.84 12.86 0.64
CA SER A 247 -11.73 12.22 -0.07
C SER A 247 -11.26 10.96 0.65
N PHE A 248 -11.05 11.00 1.96
CA PHE A 248 -10.65 9.82 2.75
C PHE A 248 -11.74 8.76 2.80
N GLN A 249 -13.01 9.14 2.93
CA GLN A 249 -14.13 8.20 2.88
C GLN A 249 -14.19 7.47 1.55
N THR A 250 -13.97 8.19 0.45
CA THR A 250 -13.94 7.59 -0.90
C THR A 250 -12.81 6.58 -1.02
N VAL A 251 -11.61 6.90 -0.53
CA VAL A 251 -10.48 5.96 -0.56
C VAL A 251 -10.72 4.77 0.36
N ALA A 252 -11.41 4.93 1.48
CA ALA A 252 -11.74 3.85 2.40
C ALA A 252 -12.67 2.77 1.78
N VAL A 253 -13.34 3.08 0.68
CA VAL A 253 -14.11 2.08 -0.10
C VAL A 253 -13.18 1.02 -0.70
N ILE A 254 -11.94 1.37 -1.08
CA ILE A 254 -11.00 0.43 -1.70
C ILE A 254 -10.68 -0.75 -0.77
N PRO A 255 -10.21 -0.56 0.48
CA PRO A 255 -9.99 -1.69 1.37
C PRO A 255 -11.30 -2.40 1.78
N ALA A 256 -12.45 -1.72 1.77
CA ALA A 256 -13.74 -2.38 1.99
C ALA A 256 -14.06 -3.38 0.86
N VAL A 257 -13.81 -3.02 -0.40
CA VAL A 257 -13.92 -3.94 -1.54
C VAL A 257 -12.91 -5.08 -1.45
N LEU A 258 -11.65 -4.76 -1.09
CA LEU A 258 -10.60 -5.76 -0.88
C LEU A 258 -10.97 -6.77 0.22
N LEU A 259 -11.64 -6.33 1.28
CA LEU A 259 -12.12 -7.21 2.35
C LEU A 259 -13.04 -8.30 1.79
N GLY A 260 -14.00 -7.94 0.93
CA GLY A 260 -14.86 -8.90 0.24
C GLY A 260 -14.07 -9.85 -0.67
N ILE A 261 -13.14 -9.32 -1.46
CA ILE A 261 -12.31 -10.12 -2.37
C ILE A 261 -11.45 -11.12 -1.59
N PHE A 262 -10.73 -10.68 -0.56
CA PHE A 262 -9.88 -11.58 0.23
C PHE A 262 -10.69 -12.59 1.05
N ALA A 263 -11.87 -12.22 1.54
CA ALA A 263 -12.78 -13.17 2.19
C ALA A 263 -13.21 -14.28 1.23
N LEU A 264 -13.60 -13.94 0.00
CA LEU A 264 -13.96 -14.91 -1.02
C LEU A 264 -12.80 -15.83 -1.40
N LEU A 265 -11.61 -15.26 -1.61
CA LEU A 265 -10.40 -16.03 -1.94
C LEU A 265 -10.00 -16.97 -0.80
N TRP A 266 -10.04 -16.50 0.44
CA TRP A 266 -9.72 -17.30 1.61
C TRP A 266 -10.72 -18.46 1.81
N LEU A 267 -12.03 -18.21 1.66
CA LEU A 267 -13.05 -19.24 1.71
C LEU A 267 -12.88 -20.27 0.58
N TRP A 268 -12.56 -19.82 -0.62
CA TRP A 268 -12.28 -20.71 -1.75
C TRP A 268 -11.06 -21.60 -1.49
N GLU A 269 -9.95 -21.05 -1.01
CA GLU A 269 -8.76 -21.82 -0.64
C GLU A 269 -9.06 -22.88 0.41
N ARG A 270 -9.81 -22.52 1.47
CA ARG A 270 -10.22 -23.48 2.51
C ARG A 270 -11.04 -24.62 1.95
N ARG A 271 -11.97 -24.35 1.05
CA ARG A 271 -12.78 -25.40 0.40
C ARG A 271 -11.94 -26.34 -0.46
N VAL A 272 -11.00 -25.79 -1.23
CA VAL A 272 -10.11 -26.59 -2.08
C VAL A 272 -9.21 -27.50 -1.23
N HIS A 273 -8.62 -26.98 -0.15
CA HIS A 273 -7.80 -27.78 0.75
C HIS A 273 -8.61 -28.87 1.46
N ALA A 274 -9.81 -28.59 1.94
CA ALA A 274 -10.69 -29.57 2.54
C ALA A 274 -11.07 -30.70 1.57
N ALA A 275 -11.40 -30.36 0.33
CA ALA A 275 -11.72 -31.34 -0.71
C ALA A 275 -10.50 -32.20 -1.09
N GLY A 276 -9.31 -31.62 -1.15
CA GLY A 276 -8.05 -32.34 -1.40
C GLY A 276 -7.73 -33.34 -0.31
N SER A 277 -7.86 -32.93 0.97
CA SER A 277 -7.63 -33.81 2.13
C SER A 277 -8.63 -34.98 2.18
N ALA A 278 -9.90 -34.72 1.87
CA ALA A 278 -10.92 -35.75 1.81
C ALA A 278 -10.65 -36.79 0.70
N ARG A 279 -10.16 -36.37 -0.46
CA ARG A 279 -9.76 -37.26 -1.56
C ARG A 279 -8.54 -38.12 -1.17
N ALA A 280 -7.54 -37.53 -0.52
CA ALA A 280 -6.34 -38.23 -0.07
C ALA A 280 -6.65 -39.32 0.95
N LEU A 281 -7.58 -39.08 1.90
CA LEU A 281 -8.04 -40.06 2.87
C LEU A 281 -8.79 -41.22 2.21
N LYS A 282 -9.69 -40.96 1.25
CA LYS A 282 -10.39 -42.00 0.49
C LYS A 282 -9.43 -42.84 -0.34
N GLY A 283 -8.39 -42.25 -0.94
CA GLY A 283 -7.39 -42.98 -1.71
C GLY A 283 -6.48 -43.90 -0.84
N LYS A 284 -6.27 -43.56 0.45
CA LYS A 284 -5.55 -44.41 1.38
C LYS A 284 -6.43 -45.56 1.89
N ALA A 285 -7.71 -45.34 2.16
CA ALA A 285 -8.64 -46.36 2.59
C ALA A 285 -8.87 -47.44 1.52
N GLY A 286 -8.92 -47.07 0.24
CA GLY A 286 -9.08 -48.02 -0.88
C GLY A 286 -7.80 -48.80 -1.27
N ARG A 287 -6.67 -48.57 -0.61
CA ARG A 287 -5.43 -49.36 -0.80
C ARG A 287 -5.14 -50.34 0.32
N CYS A 288 -5.97 -50.34 1.35
CA CYS A 288 -5.88 -51.30 2.48
C CYS A 288 -6.92 -52.42 2.40
N THR A 289 -7.76 -52.45 1.37
CA THR A 289 -8.64 -53.55 0.99
C THR A 289 -8.11 -54.26 -0.24
#